data_0e68394a9c70617dfeb5e5a13f7cb009
#
_entry.id   0e68394a9c70617dfeb5e5a13f7cb009
#
_cell.length_a   1.000
_cell.length_b   1.000
_cell.length_c   1.000
_cell.angle_alpha   90.00
_cell.angle_beta   90.00
_cell.angle_gamma   90.00
#
_symmetry.space_group_name_H-M   'P 1'
#
loop_
_entity.id
_entity.type
_entity.pdbx_description
1 polymer ?
#
loop_
_entity_poly.entity_id
_entity_poly.type
_entity_poly.pdbx_seq_one_letter_code
_entity_poly.pdbx_strand_id
1 'polypeptide(L)'
;MAYYDMVLQAAEYLRCCMPAVPRVGLVLGSGLGDLVDAMQERKAVPYSEIPNFPQSNVEGHAGNLVFGRVGGTPMVAMQGRFHFYEGFSMREVVFPIYVMKLLGVQDVVITNACGGISRGFAPGDLMLIDDFINTTSM
;
A
#
# COMPACT_ATOMS: atom_id res chain seq x y z
N MET A 1 10.48 -22.34 0.03
CA MET A 1 10.39 -21.36 1.13
C MET A 1 8.92 -21.18 1.46
N ALA A 2 8.54 -21.19 2.74
CA ALA A 2 7.15 -20.94 3.11
C ALA A 2 6.79 -19.46 2.87
N TYR A 3 5.52 -19.19 2.58
CA TYR A 3 5.04 -17.82 2.31
C TYR A 3 5.34 -16.86 3.49
N TYR A 4 5.19 -17.35 4.71
CA TYR A 4 5.52 -16.57 5.91
C TYR A 4 7.00 -16.18 5.98
N ASP A 5 7.90 -17.09 5.61
CA ASP A 5 9.34 -16.79 5.60
C ASP A 5 9.68 -15.66 4.60
N MET A 6 8.98 -15.64 3.45
CA MET A 6 9.13 -14.57 2.45
C MET A 6 8.69 -13.21 3.02
N VAL A 7 7.54 -13.18 3.70
CA VAL A 7 7.03 -11.97 4.36
C VAL A 7 7.98 -11.50 5.47
N LEU A 8 8.52 -12.44 6.24
CA LEU A 8 9.46 -12.13 7.32
C LEU A 8 10.75 -11.53 6.78
N GLN A 9 11.33 -12.09 5.72
CA GLN A 9 12.55 -11.55 5.08
C GLN A 9 12.34 -10.11 4.58
N ALA A 10 11.20 -9.84 3.93
CA ALA A 10 10.86 -8.49 3.49
C ALA A 10 10.74 -7.52 4.67
N ALA A 11 10.09 -7.94 5.76
CA ALA A 11 9.92 -7.11 6.94
C ALA A 11 11.26 -6.85 7.65
N GLU A 12 12.14 -7.85 7.75
CA GLU A 12 13.48 -7.70 8.35
C GLU A 12 14.33 -6.71 7.56
N TYR A 13 14.34 -6.81 6.24
CA TYR A 13 15.02 -5.85 5.37
C TYR A 13 14.52 -4.42 5.61
N LEU A 14 13.20 -4.23 5.62
CA LEU A 14 12.57 -2.92 5.80
C LEU A 14 12.79 -2.33 7.19
N ARG A 15 12.92 -3.16 8.24
CA ARG A 15 13.28 -2.67 9.59
C ARG A 15 14.63 -1.96 9.62
N CYS A 16 15.58 -2.38 8.78
CA CYS A 16 16.86 -1.69 8.63
C CYS A 16 16.75 -0.38 7.86
N CYS A 17 15.68 -0.22 7.07
CA CYS A 17 15.45 0.95 6.23
C CYS A 17 14.55 2.00 6.87
N MET A 18 13.59 1.60 7.71
CA MET A 18 12.59 2.52 8.27
C MET A 18 13.17 3.47 9.31
N PRO A 19 12.84 4.78 9.23
CA PRO A 19 13.30 5.78 10.21
C PRO A 19 12.56 5.68 11.55
N ALA A 20 11.33 5.17 11.54
CA ALA A 20 10.49 4.96 12.72
C ALA A 20 9.49 3.81 12.44
N VAL A 21 9.00 3.18 13.51
CA VAL A 21 7.96 2.14 13.40
C VAL A 21 6.66 2.80 12.91
N PRO A 22 6.13 2.42 11.73
CA PRO A 22 4.93 3.01 11.19
C PRO A 22 3.70 2.53 11.98
N ARG A 23 2.82 3.45 12.34
CA ARG A 23 1.54 3.14 12.97
C ARG A 23 0.45 2.90 11.93
N VAL A 24 0.47 3.69 10.86
CA VAL A 24 -0.55 3.66 9.79
C VAL A 24 0.08 3.22 8.48
N GLY A 25 -0.57 2.29 7.80
CA GLY A 25 -0.27 1.89 6.43
C GLY A 25 -1.25 2.55 5.45
N LEU A 26 -0.73 3.08 4.35
CA LEU A 26 -1.53 3.67 3.29
C LEU A 26 -1.37 2.85 2.01
N VAL A 27 -2.48 2.42 1.40
CA VAL A 27 -2.49 1.86 0.05
C VAL A 27 -3.08 2.91 -0.88
N LEU A 28 -2.23 3.60 -1.63
CA LEU A 28 -2.64 4.71 -2.47
C LEU A 28 -3.22 4.21 -3.79
N GLY A 29 -4.43 4.67 -4.10
CA GLY A 29 -5.10 4.42 -5.37
C GLY A 29 -4.63 5.34 -6.49
N SER A 30 -5.17 5.13 -7.69
CA SER A 30 -4.88 5.93 -8.87
C SER A 30 -5.14 7.42 -8.61
N GLY A 31 -4.19 8.27 -8.99
CA GLY A 31 -4.27 9.72 -8.81
C GLY A 31 -3.89 10.21 -7.40
N LEU A 32 -3.58 9.32 -6.45
CA LEU A 32 -3.19 9.71 -5.08
C LEU A 32 -1.72 9.45 -4.78
N GLY A 33 -0.92 9.05 -5.77
CA GLY A 33 0.51 8.78 -5.59
C GLY A 33 1.31 9.95 -5.05
N ASP A 34 0.91 11.17 -5.37
CA ASP A 34 1.57 12.40 -4.93
C ASP A 34 1.31 12.74 -3.45
N LEU A 35 0.39 12.02 -2.78
CA LEU A 35 0.16 12.20 -1.35
C LEU A 35 1.43 11.95 -0.52
N VAL A 36 2.33 11.11 -1.01
CA VAL A 36 3.63 10.89 -0.37
C VAL A 36 4.47 12.18 -0.32
N ASP A 37 4.22 13.16 -1.19
CA ASP A 37 4.93 14.43 -1.20
C ASP A 37 4.57 15.33 -0.01
N ALA A 38 3.42 15.13 0.58
CA ALA A 38 3.00 15.77 1.83
C ALA A 38 3.62 15.14 3.09
N MET A 39 4.26 13.98 2.98
CA MET A 39 4.90 13.31 4.12
C MET A 39 6.22 14.01 4.47
N GLN A 40 6.47 14.21 5.75
CA GLN A 40 7.74 14.70 6.29
C GLN A 40 8.71 13.55 6.52
N GLU A 41 10.02 13.83 6.56
CA GLU A 41 11.08 12.85 6.84
C GLU A 41 11.01 11.62 5.91
N ARG A 42 10.72 11.85 4.64
CA ARG A 42 10.48 10.77 3.67
C ARG A 42 11.71 9.91 3.42
N LYS A 43 11.48 8.60 3.38
CA LYS A 43 12.42 7.61 2.86
C LYS A 43 11.67 6.64 1.96
N ALA A 44 11.96 6.67 0.68
CA ALA A 44 11.44 5.72 -0.30
C ALA A 44 12.36 4.49 -0.41
N VAL A 45 11.75 3.31 -0.51
CA VAL A 45 12.42 2.04 -0.77
C VAL A 45 11.74 1.43 -2.00
N PRO A 46 12.46 1.29 -3.13
CA PRO A 46 11.91 0.65 -4.33
C PRO A 46 11.46 -0.79 -4.04
N TYR A 47 10.34 -1.20 -4.61
CA TYR A 47 9.87 -2.59 -4.46
C TYR A 47 10.90 -3.61 -4.95
N SER A 48 11.67 -3.25 -5.96
CA SER A 48 12.74 -4.10 -6.52
C SER A 48 13.89 -4.39 -5.55
N GLU A 49 14.06 -3.57 -4.52
CA GLU A 49 15.09 -3.77 -3.50
C GLU A 49 14.59 -4.62 -2.33
N ILE A 50 13.27 -4.76 -2.18
CA ILE A 50 12.67 -5.49 -1.05
C ILE A 50 12.60 -6.99 -1.39
N PRO A 51 13.20 -7.87 -0.58
CA PRO A 51 13.17 -9.30 -0.83
C PRO A 51 11.74 -9.84 -0.99
N ASN A 52 11.53 -10.66 -2.02
CA ASN A 52 10.26 -11.33 -2.32
C ASN A 52 9.06 -10.39 -2.60
N PHE A 53 9.28 -9.08 -2.70
CA PHE A 53 8.20 -8.14 -2.98
C PHE A 53 7.75 -8.29 -4.43
N PRO A 54 6.43 -8.26 -4.71
CA PRO A 54 5.95 -8.31 -6.08
C PRO A 54 6.47 -7.14 -6.90
N GLN A 55 6.66 -7.35 -8.19
CA GLN A 55 7.12 -6.32 -9.14
C GLN A 55 6.03 -6.04 -10.16
N SER A 56 5.58 -4.79 -10.26
CA SER A 56 4.66 -4.40 -11.32
C SER A 56 5.45 -4.07 -12.59
N ASN A 57 5.00 -4.59 -13.73
CA ASN A 57 5.57 -4.29 -15.05
C ASN A 57 4.85 -3.11 -15.73
N VAL A 58 3.92 -2.44 -15.05
CA VAL A 58 3.15 -1.33 -15.61
C VAL A 58 4.01 -0.06 -15.59
N GLU A 59 4.32 0.46 -16.77
CA GLU A 59 4.98 1.76 -16.92
C GLU A 59 4.18 2.87 -16.22
N GLY A 60 4.86 3.72 -15.45
CA GLY A 60 4.25 4.85 -14.73
C GLY A 60 3.89 4.60 -13.27
N HIS A 61 4.03 3.38 -12.76
CA HIS A 61 3.93 3.14 -11.31
C HIS A 61 5.32 3.29 -10.66
N ALA A 62 5.45 4.25 -9.74
CA ALA A 62 6.72 4.52 -9.06
C ALA A 62 7.27 3.31 -8.28
N GLY A 63 6.39 2.35 -7.90
CA GLY A 63 6.79 1.08 -7.29
C GLY A 63 7.63 1.24 -6.02
N ASN A 64 7.22 2.13 -5.11
CA ASN A 64 7.95 2.42 -3.88
C ASN A 64 7.12 2.16 -2.63
N LEU A 65 7.79 1.70 -1.59
CA LEU A 65 7.29 1.79 -0.22
C LEU A 65 7.91 3.04 0.43
N VAL A 66 7.07 4.00 0.82
CA VAL A 66 7.52 5.30 1.33
C VAL A 66 7.21 5.40 2.81
N PHE A 67 8.25 5.49 3.63
CA PHE A 67 8.14 5.82 5.04
C PHE A 67 8.15 7.33 5.23
N GLY A 68 7.43 7.83 6.23
CA GLY A 68 7.41 9.24 6.55
C GLY A 68 6.45 9.57 7.69
N ARG A 69 6.12 10.85 7.86
CA ARG A 69 5.20 11.32 8.88
C ARG A 69 4.13 12.25 8.28
N VAL A 70 2.92 12.14 8.78
CA VAL A 70 1.85 13.09 8.53
C VAL A 70 1.29 13.54 9.87
N GLY A 71 1.28 14.84 10.15
CA GLY A 71 0.85 15.36 11.45
C GLY A 71 1.58 14.76 12.65
N GLY A 72 2.87 14.44 12.48
CA GLY A 72 3.69 13.77 13.50
C GLY A 72 3.50 12.26 13.62
N THR A 73 2.48 11.67 12.98
CA THR A 73 2.23 10.20 13.02
C THR A 73 3.13 9.49 12.02
N PRO A 74 3.93 8.48 12.44
CA PRO A 74 4.72 7.67 11.53
C PRO A 74 3.82 6.80 10.65
N MET A 75 4.08 6.81 9.35
CA MET A 75 3.32 6.09 8.35
C MET A 75 4.22 5.38 7.34
N VAL A 76 3.66 4.38 6.68
CA VAL A 76 4.23 3.75 5.50
C VAL A 76 3.19 3.74 4.39
N ALA A 77 3.55 4.22 3.20
CA ALA A 77 2.67 4.32 2.06
C ALA A 77 3.16 3.45 0.89
N MET A 78 2.26 2.73 0.26
CA MET A 78 2.48 2.11 -1.04
C MET A 78 2.23 3.15 -2.13
N GLN A 79 3.29 3.61 -2.78
CA GLN A 79 3.23 4.43 -3.98
C GLN A 79 3.21 3.52 -5.21
N GLY A 80 2.04 3.08 -5.58
CA GLY A 80 1.77 1.99 -6.49
C GLY A 80 1.29 0.73 -5.73
N ARG A 81 0.39 -0.02 -6.34
CA ARG A 81 -0.20 -1.23 -5.75
C ARG A 81 -0.33 -2.32 -6.80
N PHE A 82 -0.56 -3.55 -6.33
CA PHE A 82 -0.75 -4.72 -7.18
C PHE A 82 -2.23 -5.03 -7.33
N HIS A 83 -2.65 -5.38 -8.55
CA HIS A 83 -4.04 -5.73 -8.80
C HIS A 83 -4.13 -7.16 -9.36
N PHE A 84 -5.19 -7.85 -8.97
CA PHE A 84 -5.45 -9.20 -9.44
C PHE A 84 -5.58 -9.26 -10.97
N TYR A 85 -6.19 -8.25 -11.60
CA TYR A 85 -6.35 -8.21 -13.05
C TYR A 85 -5.02 -8.00 -13.84
N GLU A 86 -3.94 -7.64 -13.16
CA GLU A 86 -2.59 -7.59 -13.74
C GLU A 86 -1.93 -8.98 -13.83
N GLY A 87 -2.60 -10.04 -13.35
CA GLY A 87 -2.11 -11.40 -13.34
C GLY A 87 -1.46 -11.83 -12.02
N PHE A 88 -1.42 -10.96 -11.01
CA PHE A 88 -0.96 -11.33 -9.67
C PHE A 88 -1.92 -12.27 -8.97
N SER A 89 -1.40 -13.27 -8.28
CA SER A 89 -2.19 -14.07 -7.34
C SER A 89 -2.66 -13.21 -6.17
N MET A 90 -3.75 -13.61 -5.50
CA MET A 90 -4.20 -12.91 -4.29
C MET A 90 -3.14 -12.88 -3.19
N ARG A 91 -2.27 -13.90 -3.10
CA ARG A 91 -1.15 -13.91 -2.16
C ARG A 91 -0.14 -12.80 -2.44
N GLU A 92 0.13 -12.52 -3.71
CA GLU A 92 1.01 -11.42 -4.10
C GLU A 92 0.35 -10.07 -3.84
N VAL A 93 -0.94 -9.91 -4.16
CA VAL A 93 -1.68 -8.67 -3.93
C VAL A 93 -1.70 -8.28 -2.45
N VAL A 94 -1.86 -9.23 -1.54
CA VAL A 94 -1.93 -8.98 -0.09
C VAL A 94 -0.58 -9.04 0.61
N PHE A 95 0.49 -9.46 -0.08
CA PHE A 95 1.83 -9.59 0.49
C PHE A 95 2.30 -8.32 1.21
N PRO A 96 2.17 -7.10 0.62
CA PRO A 96 2.56 -5.87 1.30
C PRO A 96 1.82 -5.63 2.62
N ILE A 97 0.56 -6.04 2.71
CA ILE A 97 -0.25 -5.87 3.93
C ILE A 97 0.30 -6.72 5.07
N TYR A 98 0.69 -7.97 4.80
CA TYR A 98 1.34 -8.82 5.79
C TYR A 98 2.70 -8.26 6.22
N VAL A 99 3.47 -7.71 5.26
CA VAL A 99 4.74 -7.03 5.57
C VAL A 99 4.49 -5.84 6.49
N MET A 100 3.54 -4.95 6.17
CA MET A 100 3.15 -3.81 7.01
C MET A 100 2.76 -4.25 8.43
N LYS A 101 2.01 -5.35 8.55
CA LYS A 101 1.66 -5.91 9.86
C LYS A 101 2.89 -6.28 10.68
N LEU A 102 3.88 -6.93 10.07
CA LEU A 102 5.14 -7.29 10.76
C LEU A 102 6.02 -6.08 11.07
N LEU A 103 5.86 -4.95 10.35
CA LEU A 103 6.54 -3.69 10.66
C LEU A 103 5.91 -2.95 11.85
N GLY A 104 4.72 -3.34 12.31
CA GLY A 104 4.06 -2.73 13.46
C GLY A 104 2.85 -1.86 13.11
N VAL A 105 2.42 -1.84 11.84
CA VAL A 105 1.21 -1.13 11.42
C VAL A 105 -0.02 -1.66 12.16
N GLN A 106 -0.80 -0.74 12.72
CA GLN A 106 -2.02 -1.02 13.47
C GLN A 106 -3.28 -0.76 12.63
N ASP A 107 -3.26 0.32 11.85
CA ASP A 107 -4.37 0.76 11.03
C ASP A 107 -3.94 0.81 9.56
N VAL A 108 -4.79 0.32 8.64
CA VAL A 108 -4.54 0.40 7.19
C VAL A 108 -5.65 1.21 6.53
N VAL A 109 -5.27 2.21 5.76
CA VAL A 109 -6.17 3.00 4.93
C VAL A 109 -5.95 2.60 3.47
N ILE A 110 -6.99 2.10 2.83
CA ILE A 110 -6.97 1.71 1.43
C ILE A 110 -7.82 2.70 0.65
N THR A 111 -7.24 3.31 -0.37
CA THR A 111 -7.93 4.31 -1.20
C THR A 111 -8.11 3.81 -2.62
N ASN A 112 -9.20 4.24 -3.26
CA ASN A 112 -9.44 4.00 -4.68
C ASN A 112 -10.25 5.13 -5.28
N ALA A 113 -10.08 5.39 -6.56
CA ALA A 113 -10.98 6.23 -7.33
C ALA A 113 -12.06 5.36 -7.98
N CYS A 114 -13.31 5.82 -7.95
CA CYS A 114 -14.45 5.13 -8.59
C CYS A 114 -15.46 6.13 -9.14
N GLY A 115 -16.33 5.66 -10.05
CA GLY A 115 -17.48 6.43 -10.52
C GLY A 115 -18.60 6.43 -9.49
N GLY A 116 -19.20 7.59 -9.24
CA GLY A 116 -20.39 7.71 -8.41
C GLY A 116 -21.65 7.33 -9.18
N ILE A 117 -22.43 6.36 -8.68
CA ILE A 117 -23.72 5.96 -9.26
C ILE A 117 -24.83 6.87 -8.75
N SER A 118 -24.82 7.22 -7.48
CA SER A 118 -25.80 8.12 -6.88
C SER A 118 -25.68 9.54 -7.43
N ARG A 119 -26.83 10.15 -7.80
CA ARG A 119 -26.88 11.54 -8.27
C ARG A 119 -26.53 12.58 -7.20
N GLY A 120 -26.42 12.16 -5.94
CA GLY A 120 -25.99 13.01 -4.84
C GLY A 120 -24.49 13.21 -4.76
N PHE A 121 -23.69 12.43 -5.49
CA PHE A 121 -22.24 12.58 -5.54
C PHE A 121 -21.79 13.56 -6.60
N ALA A 122 -20.78 14.34 -6.28
CA ALA A 122 -20.04 15.19 -7.21
C ALA A 122 -18.57 14.73 -7.33
N PRO A 123 -17.89 15.04 -8.45
CA PRO A 123 -16.46 14.77 -8.58
C PRO A 123 -15.67 15.46 -7.44
N GLY A 124 -14.82 14.68 -6.76
CA GLY A 124 -14.05 15.14 -5.61
C GLY A 124 -14.65 14.80 -4.24
N ASP A 125 -15.87 14.23 -4.21
CA ASP A 125 -16.44 13.76 -2.96
C ASP A 125 -15.63 12.59 -2.39
N LEU A 126 -15.51 12.56 -1.06
CA LEU A 126 -14.92 11.45 -0.32
C LEU A 126 -16.03 10.57 0.25
N MET A 127 -15.99 9.28 -0.08
CA MET A 127 -16.93 8.30 0.43
C MET A 127 -16.18 7.29 1.32
N LEU A 128 -16.67 7.08 2.53
CA LEU A 128 -16.20 6.02 3.39
C LEU A 128 -17.00 4.75 3.08
N ILE A 129 -16.28 3.68 2.72
CA ILE A 129 -16.88 2.36 2.48
C ILE A 129 -17.13 1.71 3.82
N ASP A 130 -18.35 1.27 4.09
CA ASP A 130 -18.74 0.58 5.32
C ASP A 130 -19.04 -0.92 5.10
N ASP A 131 -19.27 -1.34 3.84
CA ASP A 131 -19.46 -2.73 3.47
C ASP A 131 -19.12 -2.97 1.98
N PHE A 132 -18.94 -4.22 1.58
CA PHE A 132 -18.67 -4.60 0.20
C PHE A 132 -19.17 -6.02 -0.13
N ILE A 133 -19.42 -6.25 -1.41
CA ILE A 133 -19.80 -7.57 -1.93
C ILE A 133 -18.58 -8.16 -2.65
N ASN A 134 -18.09 -9.31 -2.18
CA ASN A 134 -17.03 -10.03 -2.87
C ASN A 134 -17.58 -10.80 -4.06
N THR A 135 -17.26 -10.33 -5.28
CA THR A 135 -17.65 -10.97 -6.54
C THR A 135 -16.51 -11.77 -7.19
N THR A 136 -15.34 -11.86 -6.56
CA THR A 136 -14.17 -12.55 -7.13
C THR A 136 -14.29 -14.07 -7.02
N SER A 137 -15.19 -14.58 -6.22
CA SER A 137 -15.41 -16.03 -5.97
C SER A 137 -14.15 -16.75 -5.43
N MET A 138 -13.27 -16.03 -4.74
CA MET A 138 -12.02 -16.54 -4.16
C MET A 138 -12.03 -16.40 -2.64
#